data_1fa817a21d17a2d4165abcc60d7a36c1
#
_entry.id   1fa817a21d17a2d4165abcc60d7a36c1
#
_cell.length_a   1.000
_cell.length_b   1.000
_cell.length_c   1.000
_cell.angle_alpha   90.00
_cell.angle_beta   90.00
_cell.angle_gamma   90.00
#
_symmetry.space_group_name_H-M   'P 1'
#
loop_
_entity.id
_entity.type
_entity.pdbx_description
1 polymer ?
#
loop_
_entity_poly.entity_id
_entity_poly.type
_entity_poly.pdbx_seq_one_letter_code
_entity_poly.pdbx_strand_id
1 'polypeptide(L)'
;SDVCSSDLGALVATAIHEKHIYKEYIGLDACAANLMRPAMYGAYHHITVLGKEDAPHDHKYDVVGGLCENNDKFAIDRMLPKIDIGDIVYIHDTGAHGSAMGYNYNGKLRSAEVLLCEDGSHRLIRRAETPRDYFATLDFLPFMKPLLGEYNDD
;
A
#
# COMPACT_ATOMS: atom_id res chain seq x y z
N SER A 1 -17.80 -8.50 15.86
CA SER A 1 -17.76 -8.11 14.44
C SER A 1 -16.52 -8.57 13.69
N ASP A 2 -15.66 -9.38 14.27
CA ASP A 2 -14.33 -9.67 13.74
C ASP A 2 -14.19 -11.10 13.20
N VAL A 3 -15.30 -11.69 12.76
CA VAL A 3 -15.34 -13.05 12.23
C VAL A 3 -15.16 -13.07 10.70
N CYS A 4 -14.88 -11.96 10.07
CA CYS A 4 -14.56 -11.93 8.65
C CYS A 4 -13.06 -12.02 8.47
N SER A 5 -12.53 -13.19 8.09
CA SER A 5 -11.23 -13.40 7.40
C SER A 5 -10.29 -12.17 7.31
N SER A 6 -10.31 -11.31 8.32
CA SER A 6 -9.47 -10.12 8.41
C SER A 6 -8.01 -10.50 8.62
N ASP A 7 -7.76 -11.66 9.19
CA ASP A 7 -6.46 -12.26 9.47
C ASP A 7 -5.78 -12.92 8.24
N LEU A 8 -6.34 -12.73 7.05
CA LEU A 8 -5.75 -13.19 5.81
C LEU A 8 -5.19 -12.02 5.00
N GLY A 9 -4.11 -12.32 4.28
CA GLY A 9 -3.47 -11.41 3.36
C GLY A 9 -2.67 -10.30 4.03
N ALA A 10 -1.85 -9.67 3.24
CA ALA A 10 -1.01 -8.57 3.67
C ALA A 10 -0.82 -7.52 2.58
N LEU A 11 -0.59 -6.30 3.01
CA LEU A 11 -0.02 -5.25 2.17
C LEU A 11 1.49 -5.26 2.35
N VAL A 12 2.21 -5.49 1.27
CA VAL A 12 3.67 -5.47 1.23
C VAL A 12 4.11 -4.16 0.58
N ALA A 13 4.96 -3.41 1.25
CA ALA A 13 5.43 -2.13 0.78
C ALA A 13 6.91 -1.93 1.13
N THR A 14 7.56 -1.00 0.43
CA THR A 14 8.96 -0.63 0.66
C THR A 14 9.02 0.69 1.41
N ALA A 15 9.89 0.78 2.40
CA ALA A 15 10.25 2.05 3.03
C ALA A 15 11.09 2.87 2.04
N ILE A 16 10.54 3.99 1.57
CA ILE A 16 11.17 4.83 0.54
C ILE A 16 11.61 6.19 1.06
N HIS A 17 11.19 6.56 2.24
CA HIS A 17 11.50 7.85 2.84
C HIS A 17 11.52 7.76 4.36
N GLU A 18 12.40 8.52 4.98
CA GLU A 18 12.42 8.74 6.42
C GLU A 18 12.49 10.23 6.73
N LYS A 19 11.89 10.64 7.83
CA LYS A 19 11.92 12.02 8.28
C LYS A 19 11.98 12.08 9.80
N HIS A 20 13.00 12.75 10.31
CA HIS A 20 13.25 12.97 11.73
C HIS A 20 13.04 14.46 12.05
N ILE A 21 11.94 14.76 12.74
CA ILE A 21 11.64 16.12 13.22
C ILE A 21 11.20 16.02 14.70
N TYR A 22 10.00 16.49 15.05
CA TYR A 22 9.42 16.28 16.38
C TYR A 22 8.91 14.83 16.59
N LYS A 23 8.76 14.07 15.52
CA LYS A 23 8.50 12.63 15.47
C LYS A 23 9.38 11.98 14.41
N GLU A 24 9.45 10.66 14.44
CA GLU A 24 10.07 9.86 13.41
C GLU A 24 9.00 9.32 12.45
N TYR A 25 9.17 9.56 11.16
CA TYR A 25 8.26 9.14 10.11
C TYR A 25 8.95 8.19 9.16
N ILE A 26 8.25 7.12 8.80
CA ILE A 26 8.63 6.20 7.72
C ILE A 26 7.58 6.32 6.62
N GLY A 27 8.00 6.75 5.44
CA GLY A 27 7.16 6.83 4.25
C GLY A 27 7.29 5.56 3.41
N LEU A 28 6.14 4.98 3.06
CA LEU A 28 6.05 3.78 2.23
C LEU A 28 5.70 4.14 0.77
N ASP A 29 6.03 3.25 -0.15
CA ASP A 29 5.55 3.27 -1.54
C ASP A 29 4.07 2.86 -1.68
N ALA A 30 3.41 2.58 -0.56
CA ALA A 30 1.98 2.38 -0.43
C ALA A 30 1.30 3.60 0.21
N CYS A 31 -0.02 3.64 0.17
CA CYS A 31 -0.82 4.71 0.77
C CYS A 31 -2.21 4.21 1.20
N ALA A 32 -3.02 5.10 1.78
CA ALA A 32 -4.38 4.76 2.19
C ALA A 32 -5.27 4.24 1.04
N ALA A 33 -4.92 4.55 -0.22
CA ALA A 33 -5.60 3.96 -1.39
C ALA A 33 -5.41 2.43 -1.49
N ASN A 34 -4.35 1.89 -0.91
CA ASN A 34 -4.09 0.44 -0.83
C ASN A 34 -4.71 -0.20 0.42
N LEU A 35 -4.78 0.54 1.53
CA LEU A 35 -5.37 0.10 2.79
C LEU A 35 -5.92 1.30 3.56
N MET A 36 -7.22 1.57 3.43
CA MET A 36 -7.80 2.79 4.02
C MET A 36 -8.26 2.66 5.47
N ARG A 37 -8.38 1.44 6.01
CA ARG A 37 -8.91 1.22 7.35
C ARG A 37 -8.17 1.95 8.47
N PRO A 38 -6.84 1.99 8.52
CA PRO A 38 -6.13 2.77 9.53
C PRO A 38 -6.45 4.26 9.45
N ALA A 39 -6.49 4.80 8.23
CA ALA A 39 -6.75 6.22 7.99
C ALA A 39 -8.19 6.62 8.35
N MET A 40 -9.18 5.80 7.98
CA MET A 40 -10.60 6.13 8.11
C MET A 40 -11.17 5.75 9.49
N TYR A 41 -10.76 4.61 10.03
CA TYR A 41 -11.36 4.04 11.22
C TYR A 41 -10.40 3.97 12.42
N GLY A 42 -9.14 4.35 12.25
CA GLY A 42 -8.11 4.12 13.25
C GLY A 42 -7.86 2.62 13.52
N ALA A 43 -8.14 1.76 12.53
CA ALA A 43 -7.99 0.32 12.68
C ALA A 43 -6.52 -0.06 12.88
N TYR A 44 -6.30 -0.96 13.83
CA TYR A 44 -4.98 -1.53 14.06
C TYR A 44 -4.68 -2.62 13.03
N HIS A 45 -3.51 -2.52 12.41
CA HIS A 45 -2.90 -3.61 11.65
C HIS A 45 -1.50 -3.86 12.21
N HIS A 46 -1.15 -5.13 12.40
CA HIS A 46 0.20 -5.47 12.82
C HIS A 46 1.19 -5.19 11.69
N ILE A 47 2.37 -4.71 12.02
CA ILE A 47 3.44 -4.40 11.07
C ILE A 47 4.67 -5.20 11.42
N THR A 48 5.22 -5.91 10.45
CA THR A 48 6.50 -6.60 10.52
C THR A 48 7.47 -5.98 9.53
N VAL A 49 8.72 -5.81 9.92
CA VAL A 49 9.82 -5.43 9.02
C VAL A 49 10.56 -6.71 8.66
N LEU A 50 10.51 -7.10 7.39
CA LEU A 50 11.07 -8.38 6.95
C LEU A 50 12.59 -8.42 7.17
N GLY A 51 13.04 -9.53 7.77
CA GLY A 51 14.44 -9.73 8.13
C GLY A 51 14.86 -9.04 9.44
N LYS A 52 13.93 -8.38 10.14
CA LYS A 52 14.13 -7.73 11.44
C LYS A 52 13.11 -8.18 12.49
N GLU A 53 12.52 -9.36 12.32
CA GLU A 53 11.45 -9.88 13.16
C GLU A 53 11.86 -10.02 14.63
N ASP A 54 13.13 -10.41 14.87
CA ASP A 54 13.69 -10.59 16.22
C ASP A 54 14.43 -9.35 16.74
N ALA A 55 14.45 -8.26 15.99
CA ALA A 55 15.12 -7.04 16.39
C ALA A 55 14.33 -6.28 17.48
N PRO A 56 15.02 -5.49 18.34
CA PRO A 56 14.33 -4.69 19.36
C PRO A 56 13.33 -3.71 18.74
N HIS A 57 12.11 -3.65 19.30
CA HIS A 57 11.11 -2.64 18.94
C HIS A 57 11.32 -1.38 19.79
N ASP A 58 12.39 -0.67 19.51
CA ASP A 58 12.87 0.48 20.29
C ASP A 58 12.73 1.84 19.60
N HIS A 59 12.22 1.84 18.37
CA HIS A 59 11.93 3.05 17.61
C HIS A 59 10.43 3.32 17.54
N LYS A 60 10.04 4.56 17.76
CA LYS A 60 8.64 4.99 17.72
C LYS A 60 8.36 5.74 16.41
N TYR A 61 7.63 5.11 15.51
CA TYR A 61 7.34 5.65 14.20
C TYR A 61 5.86 6.00 13.97
N ASP A 62 5.61 7.06 13.22
CA ASP A 62 4.43 7.19 12.38
C ASP A 62 4.75 6.59 11.00
N VAL A 63 4.04 5.54 10.59
CA VAL A 63 4.19 4.91 9.27
C VAL A 63 3.16 5.50 8.34
N VAL A 64 3.63 6.15 7.26
CA VAL A 64 2.81 7.02 6.42
C VAL A 64 2.88 6.62 4.95
N GLY A 65 1.84 6.99 4.18
CA GLY A 65 1.82 6.87 2.74
C GLY A 65 2.24 8.15 2.02
N GLY A 66 2.05 8.17 0.71
CA GLY A 66 2.45 9.26 -0.18
C GLY A 66 1.28 10.10 -0.72
N LEU A 67 0.12 10.12 -0.06
CA LEU A 67 -0.99 11.00 -0.44
C LEU A 67 -0.80 12.39 0.17
N CYS A 68 -1.34 13.40 -0.52
CA CYS A 68 -1.46 14.76 0.01
C CYS A 68 -2.64 14.82 1.01
N GLU A 69 -2.56 14.04 2.09
CA GLU A 69 -3.61 13.82 3.07
C GLU A 69 -3.02 13.55 4.45
N ASN A 70 -3.44 14.31 5.46
CA ASN A 70 -2.93 14.17 6.84
C ASN A 70 -3.23 12.80 7.46
N ASN A 71 -4.30 12.16 7.02
CA ASN A 71 -4.73 10.86 7.54
C ASN A 71 -4.10 9.67 6.78
N ASP A 72 -3.22 9.92 5.82
CA ASP A 72 -2.55 8.84 5.09
C ASP A 72 -1.47 8.16 5.95
N LYS A 73 -1.95 7.45 6.96
CA LYS A 73 -1.14 6.78 7.98
C LYS A 73 -1.59 5.35 8.18
N PHE A 74 -0.62 4.44 8.16
CA PHE A 74 -0.83 3.04 8.50
C PHE A 74 -0.69 2.78 10.00
N ALA A 75 0.14 3.56 10.68
CA ALA A 75 0.35 3.49 12.12
C ALA A 75 0.79 4.86 12.67
N ILE A 76 0.44 5.10 13.94
CA ILE A 76 0.81 6.30 14.69
C ILE A 76 1.48 5.86 15.99
N ASP A 77 2.61 6.49 16.32
CA ASP A 77 3.38 6.22 17.56
C ASP A 77 3.64 4.71 17.77
N ARG A 78 3.91 3.98 16.68
CA ARG A 78 4.11 2.54 16.71
C ARG A 78 5.55 2.19 17.07
N MET A 79 5.73 1.34 18.09
CA MET A 79 7.03 0.76 18.41
C MET A 79 7.37 -0.34 17.41
N LEU A 80 8.46 -0.16 16.69
CA LEU A 80 8.95 -1.06 15.64
C LEU A 80 10.47 -1.20 15.73
N PRO A 81 11.07 -2.21 15.10
CA PRO A 81 12.50 -2.24 14.85
C PRO A 81 12.93 -1.02 14.03
N LYS A 82 14.21 -0.68 14.09
CA LYS A 82 14.77 0.36 13.22
C LYS A 82 14.48 0.01 11.76
N ILE A 83 13.83 0.95 11.07
CA ILE A 83 13.51 0.84 9.64
C ILE A 83 14.49 1.71 8.86
N ASP A 84 15.13 1.11 7.87
CA ASP A 84 16.02 1.81 6.94
C ASP A 84 15.33 1.91 5.56
N ILE A 85 15.72 2.90 4.75
CA ILE A 85 15.21 3.02 3.37
C ILE A 85 15.59 1.76 2.58
N GLY A 86 14.59 1.16 1.91
CA GLY A 86 14.73 -0.10 1.20
C GLY A 86 14.23 -1.31 1.98
N ASP A 87 13.94 -1.19 3.26
CA ASP A 87 13.33 -2.27 4.03
C ASP A 87 11.92 -2.59 3.52
N ILE A 88 11.59 -3.86 3.55
CA ILE A 88 10.25 -4.34 3.21
C ILE A 88 9.40 -4.37 4.46
N VAL A 89 8.29 -3.68 4.39
CA VAL A 89 7.29 -3.58 5.45
C VAL A 89 6.08 -4.43 5.08
N TYR A 90 5.70 -5.31 5.97
CA TYR A 90 4.58 -6.24 5.82
C TYR A 90 3.47 -5.85 6.79
N ILE A 91 2.35 -5.35 6.27
CA ILE A 91 1.18 -4.94 7.03
C ILE A 91 0.16 -6.07 6.98
N HIS A 92 -0.12 -6.68 8.13
CA HIS A 92 -0.94 -7.87 8.26
C HIS A 92 -2.44 -7.59 8.15
N ASP A 93 -3.21 -8.67 7.93
CA ASP A 93 -4.68 -8.71 8.06
C ASP A 93 -5.41 -7.76 7.10
N THR A 94 -4.92 -7.65 5.86
CA THR A 94 -5.42 -6.69 4.88
C THR A 94 -6.30 -7.31 3.80
N GLY A 95 -6.40 -8.64 3.74
CA GLY A 95 -6.99 -9.36 2.61
C GLY A 95 -8.45 -8.99 2.33
N ALA A 96 -9.28 -8.89 3.38
CA ALA A 96 -10.70 -8.57 3.21
C ALA A 96 -10.96 -7.11 2.82
N HIS A 97 -10.05 -6.19 3.15
CA HIS A 97 -10.29 -4.75 3.07
C HIS A 97 -9.24 -3.96 2.28
N GLY A 98 -8.20 -4.60 1.80
CA GLY A 98 -7.17 -3.94 0.99
C GLY A 98 -7.73 -3.54 -0.38
N SER A 99 -7.71 -4.45 -1.32
CA SER A 99 -8.16 -4.19 -2.69
C SER A 99 -9.66 -3.85 -2.79
N ALA A 100 -10.52 -4.52 -1.98
CA ALA A 100 -11.97 -4.30 -2.02
C ALA A 100 -12.38 -2.86 -1.67
N MET A 101 -11.64 -2.20 -0.79
CA MET A 101 -11.86 -0.81 -0.39
C MET A 101 -10.89 0.17 -1.07
N GLY A 102 -10.11 -0.29 -2.03
CA GLY A 102 -9.14 0.52 -2.75
C GLY A 102 -9.81 1.61 -3.60
N TYR A 103 -9.09 2.69 -3.80
CA TYR A 103 -9.55 3.85 -4.59
C TYR A 103 -8.37 4.52 -5.31
N ASN A 104 -8.66 5.52 -6.14
CA ASN A 104 -7.66 6.17 -6.98
C ASN A 104 -7.43 7.66 -6.62
N TYR A 105 -7.57 8.02 -5.36
CA TYR A 105 -7.34 9.39 -4.93
C TYR A 105 -5.92 9.88 -5.28
N ASN A 106 -5.81 11.13 -5.69
CA ASN A 106 -4.57 11.75 -6.19
C ASN A 106 -3.92 11.01 -7.38
N GLY A 107 -4.74 10.32 -8.20
CA GLY A 107 -4.25 9.57 -9.36
C GLY A 107 -3.44 8.33 -9.00
N LYS A 108 -3.51 7.85 -7.76
CA LYS A 108 -2.84 6.60 -7.38
C LYS A 108 -3.50 5.42 -8.06
N LEU A 109 -2.69 4.60 -8.70
CA LEU A 109 -3.11 3.36 -9.33
C LEU A 109 -3.15 2.24 -8.30
N ARG A 110 -4.05 1.28 -8.48
CA ARG A 110 -4.15 0.12 -7.60
C ARG A 110 -2.98 -0.82 -7.82
N SER A 111 -2.46 -1.36 -6.73
CA SER A 111 -1.38 -2.34 -6.74
C SER A 111 -1.83 -3.70 -7.29
N ALA A 112 -0.86 -4.53 -7.67
CA ALA A 112 -1.09 -5.92 -8.01
C ALA A 112 -1.51 -6.75 -6.78
N GLU A 113 -2.16 -7.89 -7.04
CA GLU A 113 -2.43 -8.91 -6.03
C GLU A 113 -1.76 -10.23 -6.42
N VAL A 114 -1.10 -10.83 -5.47
CA VAL A 114 -0.37 -12.08 -5.62
C VAL A 114 -0.93 -13.10 -4.62
N LEU A 115 -1.30 -14.26 -5.12
CA LEU A 115 -1.67 -15.40 -4.30
C LEU A 115 -0.40 -16.17 -3.91
N LEU A 116 -0.18 -16.32 -2.61
CA LEU A 116 0.80 -17.27 -2.09
C LEU A 116 0.12 -18.63 -1.94
N CYS A 117 0.62 -19.63 -2.65
CA CYS A 117 0.08 -20.99 -2.65
C CYS A 117 0.64 -21.82 -1.50
N GLU A 118 -0.07 -22.89 -1.11
CA GLU A 118 0.35 -23.79 -0.02
C GLU A 118 1.70 -24.47 -0.28
N ASP A 119 2.06 -24.68 -1.54
CA ASP A 119 3.34 -25.23 -1.96
C ASP A 119 4.51 -24.24 -1.93
N GLY A 120 4.26 -22.99 -1.47
CA GLY A 120 5.23 -21.90 -1.44
C GLY A 120 5.40 -21.18 -2.76
N SER A 121 4.73 -21.60 -3.83
CA SER A 121 4.71 -20.88 -5.09
C SER A 121 3.85 -19.61 -5.00
N HIS A 122 4.01 -18.70 -5.94
CA HIS A 122 3.21 -17.49 -6.00
C HIS A 122 2.61 -17.30 -7.40
N ARG A 123 1.43 -16.72 -7.46
CA ARG A 123 0.72 -16.46 -8.70
C ARG A 123 0.10 -15.08 -8.70
N LEU A 124 0.36 -14.31 -9.76
CA LEU A 124 -0.33 -13.05 -9.99
C LEU A 124 -1.81 -13.33 -10.28
N ILE A 125 -2.69 -12.85 -9.42
CA ILE A 125 -4.16 -13.01 -9.56
C ILE A 125 -4.84 -11.71 -10.01
N ARG A 126 -4.19 -10.58 -9.80
CA ARG A 126 -4.58 -9.27 -10.33
C ARG A 126 -3.31 -8.49 -10.69
N ARG A 127 -3.19 -8.01 -11.92
CA ARG A 127 -2.11 -7.09 -12.27
C ARG A 127 -2.33 -5.71 -11.65
N ALA A 128 -1.27 -4.94 -11.51
CA ALA A 128 -1.40 -3.53 -11.16
C ALA A 128 -2.18 -2.75 -12.25
N GLU A 129 -2.86 -1.71 -11.83
CA GLU A 129 -3.47 -0.76 -12.76
C GLU A 129 -2.40 0.02 -13.53
N THR A 130 -2.78 0.40 -14.73
CA THR A 130 -2.03 1.32 -15.60
C THR A 130 -2.81 2.62 -15.77
N PRO A 131 -2.22 3.70 -16.30
CA PRO A 131 -2.97 4.91 -16.67
C PRO A 131 -4.16 4.61 -17.59
N ARG A 132 -4.05 3.61 -18.46
CA ARG A 132 -5.14 3.18 -19.35
C ARG A 132 -6.36 2.70 -18.54
N ASP A 133 -6.15 1.95 -17.47
CA ASP A 133 -7.24 1.47 -16.60
C ASP A 133 -7.90 2.64 -15.88
N TYR A 134 -7.10 3.58 -15.40
CA TYR A 134 -7.58 4.77 -14.69
C TYR A 134 -8.46 5.65 -15.57
N PHE A 135 -8.12 5.79 -16.84
CA PHE A 135 -8.84 6.61 -17.81
C PHE A 135 -9.80 5.81 -18.71
N ALA A 136 -10.02 4.51 -18.43
CA ALA A 136 -10.77 3.62 -19.32
C ALA A 136 -12.22 4.04 -19.61
N THR A 137 -12.82 4.83 -18.71
CA THR A 137 -14.21 5.30 -18.87
C THR A 137 -14.31 6.69 -19.48
N LEU A 138 -13.18 7.35 -19.75
CA LEU A 138 -13.17 8.67 -20.36
C LEU A 138 -13.23 8.56 -21.87
N ASP A 139 -14.07 9.38 -22.47
CA ASP A 139 -14.09 9.57 -23.93
C ASP A 139 -13.02 10.62 -24.29
N PHE A 140 -11.85 10.13 -24.69
CA PHE A 140 -10.73 11.01 -25.04
C PHE A 140 -11.01 11.76 -26.33
N LEU A 141 -10.98 13.07 -26.26
CA LEU A 141 -11.05 13.92 -27.42
C LEU A 141 -9.88 13.65 -28.39
N PRO A 142 -10.08 13.81 -29.71
CA PRO A 142 -9.07 13.48 -30.71
C PRO A 142 -7.69 14.12 -30.47
N PHE A 143 -7.63 15.31 -29.87
CA PHE A 143 -6.36 15.99 -29.57
C PHE A 143 -5.55 15.32 -28.46
N MET A 144 -6.14 14.42 -27.68
CA MET A 144 -5.44 13.65 -26.65
C MET A 144 -4.69 12.44 -27.21
N LYS A 145 -5.07 11.96 -28.40
CA LYS A 145 -4.45 10.79 -29.04
C LYS A 145 -2.94 10.92 -29.22
N PRO A 146 -2.38 12.06 -29.65
CA PRO A 146 -0.94 12.22 -29.80
C PRO A 146 -0.17 12.15 -28.49
N LEU A 147 -0.80 12.46 -27.35
CA LEU A 147 -0.17 12.43 -26.02
C LEU A 147 -0.13 11.02 -25.43
N LEU A 148 -1.03 10.15 -25.88
CA LEU A 148 -1.15 8.78 -25.38
C LEU A 148 -0.35 7.76 -26.21
N GLY A 149 0.24 8.18 -27.33
CA GLY A 149 0.87 7.32 -28.32
C GLY A 149 -0.16 6.53 -29.15
N GLU A 150 0.23 6.08 -30.33
CA GLU A 150 -0.56 5.11 -31.08
C GLU A 150 -0.49 3.76 -30.35
N TYR A 151 -1.52 3.46 -29.60
CA TYR A 151 -1.70 2.14 -29.02
C TYR A 151 -2.29 1.25 -30.10
N ASN A 152 -1.46 0.38 -30.67
CA ASN A 152 -1.97 -0.70 -31.53
C ASN A 152 -2.76 -1.66 -30.66
N ASP A 153 -4.03 -1.79 -30.95
CA ASP A 153 -4.88 -2.87 -30.43
C ASP A 153 -4.46 -4.17 -31.16
N ASP A 154 -3.48 -4.89 -30.63
CA ASP A 154 -3.20 -6.28 -30.96
C ASP A 154 -3.68 -7.19 -29.81
#